data_654f072653a40797b66387a394fefe5a
#
_entry.id   654f072653a40797b66387a394fefe5a
#
_cell.length_a   1.000
_cell.length_b   1.000
_cell.length_c   1.000
_cell.angle_alpha   90.00
_cell.angle_beta   90.00
_cell.angle_gamma   90.00
#
_symmetry.space_group_name_H-M   'P 1'
#
loop_
_entity.id
_entity.type
_entity.pdbx_description
1 polymer ?
#
loop_
_entity_poly.entity_id
_entity_poly.type
_entity_poly.pdbx_seq_one_letter_code
_entity_poly.pdbx_strand_id
1 'polypeptide(L)'
;MNYCSQCGQPVSLKIPVDDNRERFVCDHCGYIHYQNPNNVCGAILTRDDRVLLCKRAIEPRYGLWTLPAGFMENNETVAEAAAREAMEEANASTGPLALFGIFSMPYISQVYLMFHGELIGDVSPGPESLEVGLFTREQIPWDELAFPVITHSLELYFEHGIERVHHAWFSRAADRSVKLHRID
;
A
#
# COMPACT_ATOMS: atom_id res chain seq x y z
N MET A 1 -4.28 20.12 7.46
CA MET A 1 -4.87 20.21 8.83
C MET A 1 -5.25 21.66 9.10
N ASN A 2 -6.42 21.90 9.69
CA ASN A 2 -6.90 23.27 9.95
C ASN A 2 -6.98 23.60 11.44
N TYR A 3 -7.13 22.59 12.29
CA TYR A 3 -7.33 22.74 13.71
C TYR A 3 -6.42 21.81 14.52
N CYS A 4 -6.02 22.24 15.70
CA CYS A 4 -5.21 21.50 16.64
C CYS A 4 -5.99 20.35 17.27
N SER A 5 -5.44 19.13 17.27
CA SER A 5 -6.06 17.96 17.90
C SER A 5 -6.06 18.00 19.43
N GLN A 6 -5.26 18.92 20.04
CA GLN A 6 -5.17 19.04 21.50
C GLN A 6 -6.16 20.08 22.08
N CYS A 7 -6.36 21.21 21.38
CA CYS A 7 -7.15 22.31 21.95
C CYS A 7 -8.23 22.87 21.01
N GLY A 8 -8.37 22.33 19.79
CA GLY A 8 -9.37 22.75 18.82
C GLY A 8 -9.12 24.11 18.15
N GLN A 9 -8.05 24.82 18.50
CA GLN A 9 -7.73 26.12 17.90
C GLN A 9 -7.06 25.96 16.54
N PRO A 10 -7.11 26.98 15.65
CA PRO A 10 -6.46 26.95 14.35
C PRO A 10 -4.95 26.66 14.45
N VAL A 11 -4.42 26.00 13.41
CA VAL A 11 -2.97 25.77 13.27
C VAL A 11 -2.42 26.52 12.06
N SER A 12 -1.16 26.93 12.15
CA SER A 12 -0.41 27.53 11.05
C SER A 12 0.73 26.62 10.60
N LEU A 13 1.04 26.66 9.28
CA LEU A 13 2.19 25.94 8.72
C LEU A 13 3.41 26.83 8.89
N LYS A 14 4.37 26.40 9.71
CA LYS A 14 5.63 27.14 9.97
C LYS A 14 6.73 26.17 10.40
N ILE A 15 7.98 26.62 10.30
CA ILE A 15 9.14 25.88 10.80
C ILE A 15 9.23 26.14 12.31
N PRO A 16 9.08 25.10 13.16
CA PRO A 16 9.26 25.24 14.60
C PRO A 16 10.69 25.61 14.97
N VAL A 17 10.90 26.12 16.18
CA VAL A 17 12.24 26.31 16.73
C VAL A 17 12.96 24.96 16.76
N ASP A 18 14.22 24.94 16.33
CA ASP A 18 15.09 23.75 16.25
C ASP A 18 14.63 22.66 15.24
N ASP A 19 13.67 22.97 14.33
CA ASP A 19 13.32 22.09 13.19
C ASP A 19 13.83 22.70 11.87
N ASN A 20 13.86 21.89 10.82
CA ASN A 20 14.26 22.29 9.46
C ASN A 20 13.16 22.13 8.42
N ARG A 21 11.94 21.78 8.85
CA ARG A 21 10.78 21.55 7.99
C ARG A 21 9.55 22.25 8.52
N GLU A 22 8.66 22.61 7.60
CA GLU A 22 7.35 23.12 7.97
C GLU A 22 6.50 22.05 8.66
N ARG A 23 5.87 22.46 9.77
CA ARG A 23 4.92 21.64 10.55
C ARG A 23 3.65 22.45 10.79
N PHE A 24 2.55 21.77 11.01
CA PHE A 24 1.36 22.41 11.55
C PHE A 24 1.58 22.66 13.04
N VAL A 25 1.64 23.93 13.42
CA VAL A 25 1.87 24.37 14.81
C VAL A 25 0.63 25.11 15.30
N CYS A 26 0.18 24.79 16.50
CA CYS A 26 -0.90 25.52 17.15
C CYS A 26 -0.33 26.79 17.79
N ASP A 27 -0.82 27.96 17.35
CA ASP A 27 -0.38 29.24 17.89
C ASP A 27 -0.90 29.50 19.31
N HIS A 28 -1.95 28.76 19.74
CA HIS A 28 -2.53 28.90 21.06
C HIS A 28 -1.85 28.03 22.13
N CYS A 29 -1.66 26.72 21.89
CA CYS A 29 -1.09 25.80 22.88
C CYS A 29 0.35 25.35 22.56
N GLY A 30 0.93 25.79 21.46
CA GLY A 30 2.29 25.45 21.06
C GLY A 30 2.47 24.02 20.53
N TYR A 31 1.40 23.22 20.45
CA TYR A 31 1.53 21.84 19.99
C TYR A 31 1.97 21.76 18.54
N ILE A 32 2.97 20.91 18.27
CA ILE A 32 3.53 20.66 16.95
C ILE A 32 2.99 19.33 16.45
N HIS A 33 2.30 19.36 15.29
CA HIS A 33 1.77 18.16 14.66
C HIS A 33 2.80 17.56 13.71
N TYR A 34 3.36 16.42 14.08
CA TYR A 34 4.20 15.60 13.21
C TYR A 34 3.33 14.70 12.34
N GLN A 35 3.61 14.74 11.04
CA GLN A 35 2.93 13.88 10.08
C GLN A 35 3.97 12.96 9.42
N ASN A 36 3.78 11.67 9.54
CA ASN A 36 4.61 10.65 8.91
C ASN A 36 3.95 10.14 7.63
N PRO A 37 4.72 9.52 6.72
CA PRO A 37 4.15 8.77 5.61
C PRO A 37 3.21 7.67 6.11
N ASN A 38 2.12 7.44 5.36
CA ASN A 38 1.23 6.33 5.64
C ASN A 38 1.87 5.02 5.20
N ASN A 39 1.79 3.98 6.03
CA ASN A 39 2.16 2.63 5.67
C ASN A 39 0.98 1.93 5.02
N VAL A 40 1.22 1.34 3.85
CA VAL A 40 0.27 0.47 3.15
C VAL A 40 0.85 -0.95 3.19
N CYS A 41 0.09 -1.89 3.72
CA CYS A 41 0.49 -3.28 3.81
C CYS A 41 -0.35 -4.12 2.85
N GLY A 42 0.29 -4.97 2.07
CA GLY A 42 -0.41 -5.82 1.12
C GLY A 42 0.31 -7.13 0.88
N ALA A 43 -0.34 -8.04 0.18
CA ALA A 43 0.20 -9.37 -0.06
C ALA A 43 0.02 -9.87 -1.49
N ILE A 44 1.06 -10.51 -2.03
CA ILE A 44 1.03 -11.39 -3.19
C ILE A 44 0.67 -12.78 -2.66
N LEU A 45 -0.61 -13.13 -2.72
CA LEU A 45 -1.09 -14.43 -2.29
C LEU A 45 -1.22 -15.35 -3.49
N THR A 46 -0.63 -16.54 -3.36
CA THR A 46 -0.53 -17.48 -4.48
C THR A 46 -1.11 -18.85 -4.13
N ARG A 47 -1.67 -19.48 -5.15
CA ARG A 47 -2.05 -20.88 -5.17
C ARG A 47 -1.63 -21.47 -6.49
N ASP A 48 -0.81 -22.51 -6.45
CA ASP A 48 -0.14 -23.06 -7.63
C ASP A 48 0.68 -21.95 -8.35
N ASP A 49 0.41 -21.71 -9.62
CA ASP A 49 1.04 -20.70 -10.48
C ASP A 49 0.22 -19.38 -10.58
N ARG A 50 -0.81 -19.22 -9.74
CA ARG A 50 -1.77 -18.11 -9.82
C ARG A 50 -1.64 -17.18 -8.63
N VAL A 51 -1.85 -15.89 -8.91
CA VAL A 51 -1.91 -14.82 -7.90
C VAL A 51 -3.34 -14.35 -7.69
N LEU A 52 -3.69 -14.03 -6.45
CA LEU A 52 -4.97 -13.43 -6.10
C LEU A 52 -4.98 -11.94 -6.46
N LEU A 53 -6.01 -11.52 -7.20
CA LEU A 53 -6.30 -10.11 -7.43
C LEU A 53 -7.74 -9.80 -7.00
N CYS A 54 -7.94 -8.55 -6.55
CA CYS A 54 -9.20 -7.96 -6.15
C CYS A 54 -9.58 -6.84 -7.11
N LYS A 55 -10.83 -6.79 -7.56
CA LYS A 55 -11.35 -5.70 -8.39
C LYS A 55 -12.02 -4.66 -7.50
N ARG A 56 -11.48 -3.47 -7.46
CA ARG A 56 -11.86 -2.42 -6.50
C ARG A 56 -13.32 -1.98 -6.62
N ALA A 57 -14.03 -1.94 -5.49
CA ALA A 57 -15.39 -1.37 -5.37
C ALA A 57 -15.37 0.07 -4.84
N ILE A 58 -14.19 0.66 -4.59
CA ILE A 58 -14.04 1.99 -3.99
C ILE A 58 -13.09 2.88 -4.80
N GLU A 59 -13.28 4.20 -4.64
CA GLU A 59 -12.33 5.19 -5.17
C GLU A 59 -11.07 5.31 -4.26
N PRO A 60 -9.92 5.70 -4.79
CA PRO A 60 -9.64 5.95 -6.21
C PRO A 60 -9.51 4.63 -6.98
N ARG A 61 -9.69 4.71 -8.30
CA ARG A 61 -9.49 3.56 -9.21
C ARG A 61 -10.59 2.49 -9.11
N TYR A 62 -11.83 2.89 -8.90
CA TYR A 62 -12.99 1.99 -8.98
C TYR A 62 -12.98 1.13 -10.25
N GLY A 63 -13.26 -0.16 -10.11
CA GLY A 63 -13.34 -1.12 -11.21
C GLY A 63 -11.99 -1.64 -11.74
N LEU A 64 -10.85 -1.17 -11.22
CA LEU A 64 -9.54 -1.68 -11.59
C LEU A 64 -9.05 -2.76 -10.62
N TRP A 65 -8.13 -3.59 -11.10
CA TRP A 65 -7.58 -4.71 -10.34
C TRP A 65 -6.38 -4.31 -9.48
N THR A 66 -6.26 -4.93 -8.33
CA THR A 66 -5.15 -4.72 -7.39
C THR A 66 -4.79 -6.01 -6.65
N LEU A 67 -3.61 -6.05 -6.07
CA LEU A 67 -3.31 -6.99 -4.97
C LEU A 67 -4.08 -6.51 -3.73
N PRO A 68 -4.52 -7.41 -2.83
CA PRO A 68 -5.10 -7.01 -1.57
C PRO A 68 -4.09 -6.17 -0.77
N ALA A 69 -4.47 -4.93 -0.45
CA ALA A 69 -3.60 -3.98 0.23
C ALA A 69 -4.34 -2.73 0.72
N GLY A 70 -4.08 -2.30 1.94
CA GLY A 70 -4.62 -1.07 2.51
C GLY A 70 -3.76 -0.49 3.62
N PHE A 71 -4.27 0.54 4.27
CA PHE A 71 -3.54 1.25 5.31
C PHE A 71 -3.38 0.40 6.58
N MET A 72 -2.15 0.37 7.07
CA MET A 72 -1.86 -0.21 8.38
C MET A 72 -2.61 0.53 9.48
N GLU A 73 -3.25 -0.21 10.38
CA GLU A 73 -3.94 0.32 11.54
C GLU A 73 -3.04 0.35 12.80
N ASN A 74 -3.50 1.06 13.83
CA ASN A 74 -2.80 1.06 15.12
C ASN A 74 -2.93 -0.30 15.82
N ASN A 75 -1.88 -0.70 16.51
CA ASN A 75 -1.80 -1.93 17.31
C ASN A 75 -1.76 -3.25 16.52
N GLU A 76 -1.41 -3.21 15.24
CA GLU A 76 -1.10 -4.40 14.44
C GLU A 76 0.34 -4.35 13.91
N THR A 77 0.92 -5.50 13.64
CA THR A 77 2.18 -5.64 12.91
C THR A 77 1.93 -5.49 11.41
N VAL A 78 2.97 -5.18 10.63
CA VAL A 78 2.86 -5.05 9.17
C VAL A 78 2.37 -6.32 8.47
N ALA A 79 2.70 -7.51 9.02
CA ALA A 79 2.22 -8.78 8.49
C ALA A 79 0.75 -9.04 8.86
N GLU A 80 0.32 -8.66 10.08
CA GLU A 80 -1.09 -8.72 10.47
C GLU A 80 -1.94 -7.79 9.63
N ALA A 81 -1.47 -6.55 9.33
CA ALA A 81 -2.13 -5.63 8.42
C ALA A 81 -2.33 -6.25 7.02
N ALA A 82 -1.29 -6.84 6.43
CA ALA A 82 -1.40 -7.48 5.12
C ALA A 82 -2.37 -8.67 5.11
N ALA A 83 -2.40 -9.46 6.20
CA ALA A 83 -3.35 -10.57 6.33
C ALA A 83 -4.80 -10.08 6.55
N ARG A 84 -5.00 -9.01 7.33
CA ARG A 84 -6.30 -8.38 7.53
C ARG A 84 -6.86 -7.84 6.22
N GLU A 85 -6.07 -7.10 5.44
CA GLU A 85 -6.47 -6.57 4.13
C GLU A 85 -6.87 -7.71 3.16
N ALA A 86 -6.12 -8.81 3.13
CA ALA A 86 -6.48 -9.98 2.34
C ALA A 86 -7.84 -10.58 2.76
N MET A 87 -8.10 -10.62 4.07
CA MET A 87 -9.37 -11.10 4.61
C MET A 87 -10.51 -10.13 4.29
N GLU A 88 -10.31 -8.81 4.45
CA GLU A 88 -11.34 -7.79 4.22
C GLU A 88 -11.70 -7.64 2.74
N GLU A 89 -10.71 -7.66 1.82
CA GLU A 89 -10.95 -7.47 0.40
C GLU A 89 -11.34 -8.76 -0.34
N ALA A 90 -10.87 -9.93 0.12
CA ALA A 90 -11.06 -11.18 -0.63
C ALA A 90 -11.58 -12.37 0.20
N ASN A 91 -11.90 -12.18 1.48
CA ASN A 91 -12.16 -13.26 2.43
C ASN A 91 -11.07 -14.35 2.40
N ALA A 92 -9.82 -13.92 2.11
CA ALA A 92 -8.68 -14.80 1.90
C ALA A 92 -7.96 -15.09 3.23
N SER A 93 -7.78 -16.36 3.56
CA SER A 93 -6.87 -16.79 4.61
C SER A 93 -5.46 -16.98 4.04
N THR A 94 -4.44 -16.67 4.85
CA THR A 94 -3.04 -16.73 4.42
C THR A 94 -2.26 -17.73 5.24
N GLY A 95 -1.29 -18.41 4.61
CA GLY A 95 -0.17 -19.04 5.31
C GLY A 95 0.76 -17.99 5.94
N PRO A 96 1.93 -18.42 6.44
CA PRO A 96 2.95 -17.48 6.92
C PRO A 96 3.32 -16.47 5.83
N LEU A 97 3.31 -15.19 6.18
CA LEU A 97 3.67 -14.10 5.28
C LEU A 97 5.15 -13.75 5.46
N ALA A 98 5.90 -13.67 4.36
CA ALA A 98 7.27 -13.20 4.33
C ALA A 98 7.35 -11.88 3.55
N LEU A 99 8.23 -10.97 3.99
CA LEU A 99 8.41 -9.67 3.32
C LEU A 99 8.94 -9.89 1.90
N PHE A 100 8.21 -9.37 0.92
CA PHE A 100 8.58 -9.39 -0.50
C PHE A 100 9.30 -8.12 -0.91
N GLY A 101 8.84 -6.96 -0.45
CA GLY A 101 9.47 -5.71 -0.82
C GLY A 101 8.98 -4.49 -0.06
N ILE A 102 9.81 -3.44 -0.09
CA ILE A 102 9.51 -2.12 0.45
C ILE A 102 9.56 -1.11 -0.70
N PHE A 103 8.45 -0.44 -0.95
CA PHE A 103 8.32 0.50 -2.05
C PHE A 103 7.93 1.88 -1.52
N SER A 104 8.86 2.85 -1.63
CA SER A 104 8.61 4.22 -1.17
C SER A 104 7.98 5.06 -2.27
N MET A 105 6.93 5.81 -1.95
CA MET A 105 6.24 6.74 -2.83
C MET A 105 6.24 8.15 -2.23
N PRO A 106 7.40 8.87 -2.27
CA PRO A 106 7.56 10.17 -1.59
C PRO A 106 6.57 11.23 -2.06
N TYR A 107 6.17 11.19 -3.34
CA TYR A 107 5.26 12.18 -3.94
C TYR A 107 3.82 12.13 -3.42
N ILE A 108 3.43 11.06 -2.70
CA ILE A 108 2.14 10.92 -2.01
C ILE A 108 2.29 10.58 -0.53
N SER A 109 3.54 10.64 -0.01
CA SER A 109 3.86 10.31 1.39
C SER A 109 3.33 8.94 1.81
N GLN A 110 3.63 7.89 1.03
CA GLN A 110 3.29 6.51 1.33
C GLN A 110 4.51 5.59 1.24
N VAL A 111 4.49 4.52 2.06
CA VAL A 111 5.41 3.39 1.99
C VAL A 111 4.59 2.11 1.89
N TYR A 112 4.82 1.34 0.84
CA TYR A 112 4.22 0.02 0.67
C TYR A 112 5.14 -1.05 1.22
N LEU A 113 4.60 -1.89 2.09
CA LEU A 113 5.23 -3.10 2.61
C LEU A 113 4.48 -4.28 2.01
N MET A 114 5.06 -4.86 0.96
CA MET A 114 4.45 -5.98 0.25
C MET A 114 4.99 -7.29 0.79
N PHE A 115 4.09 -8.19 1.11
CA PHE A 115 4.39 -9.54 1.56
C PHE A 115 4.10 -10.55 0.45
N HIS A 116 4.58 -11.77 0.60
CA HIS A 116 4.14 -12.93 -0.17
C HIS A 116 3.77 -14.07 0.77
N GLY A 117 2.86 -14.93 0.33
CA GLY A 117 2.45 -16.10 1.08
C GLY A 117 1.50 -16.99 0.30
N GLU A 118 1.22 -18.16 0.86
CA GLU A 118 0.27 -19.10 0.30
C GLU A 118 -1.16 -18.67 0.59
N LEU A 119 -2.02 -18.74 -0.41
CA LEU A 119 -3.46 -18.56 -0.27
C LEU A 119 -4.09 -19.86 0.26
N ILE A 120 -4.78 -19.78 1.39
CA ILE A 120 -5.43 -20.90 2.03
C ILE A 120 -6.96 -20.79 1.88
N GLY A 121 -7.62 -21.91 1.56
CA GLY A 121 -9.09 -21.96 1.47
C GLY A 121 -9.66 -21.25 0.24
N ASP A 122 -10.94 -21.02 0.22
CA ASP A 122 -11.65 -20.35 -0.86
C ASP A 122 -11.61 -18.84 -0.71
N VAL A 123 -11.85 -18.12 -1.79
CA VAL A 123 -11.92 -16.66 -1.83
C VAL A 123 -13.29 -16.19 -2.31
N SER A 124 -13.70 -15.04 -1.83
CA SER A 124 -14.92 -14.36 -2.29
C SER A 124 -14.76 -12.85 -2.10
N PRO A 125 -15.43 -12.01 -2.90
CA PRO A 125 -15.33 -10.56 -2.74
C PRO A 125 -15.74 -10.12 -1.34
N GLY A 126 -14.89 -9.28 -0.73
CA GLY A 126 -15.24 -8.52 0.46
C GLY A 126 -16.00 -7.23 0.10
N PRO A 127 -16.36 -6.41 1.10
CA PRO A 127 -17.16 -5.18 0.90
C PRO A 127 -16.52 -4.17 -0.05
N GLU A 128 -15.19 -4.14 -0.13
CA GLU A 128 -14.42 -3.20 -0.96
C GLU A 128 -14.01 -3.79 -2.32
N SER A 129 -14.51 -5.01 -2.65
CA SER A 129 -14.21 -5.71 -3.90
C SER A 129 -15.48 -6.02 -4.70
N LEU A 130 -15.49 -5.69 -6.00
CA LEU A 130 -16.53 -6.09 -6.94
C LEU A 130 -16.40 -7.57 -7.32
N GLU A 131 -15.16 -8.02 -7.42
CA GLU A 131 -14.77 -9.34 -7.91
C GLU A 131 -13.41 -9.72 -7.35
N VAL A 132 -13.16 -11.01 -7.16
CA VAL A 132 -11.83 -11.56 -6.85
C VAL A 132 -11.55 -12.73 -7.78
N GLY A 133 -10.29 -12.93 -8.13
CA GLY A 133 -9.88 -14.01 -9.03
C GLY A 133 -8.45 -14.43 -8.85
N LEU A 134 -8.15 -15.65 -9.32
CA LEU A 134 -6.81 -16.21 -9.38
C LEU A 134 -6.32 -16.20 -10.83
N PHE A 135 -5.20 -15.55 -11.08
CA PHE A 135 -4.68 -15.26 -12.41
C PHE A 135 -3.27 -15.84 -12.58
N THR A 136 -3.02 -16.56 -13.68
CA THR A 136 -1.65 -16.77 -14.14
C THR A 136 -1.08 -15.47 -14.70
N ARG A 137 0.23 -15.40 -14.93
CA ARG A 137 0.88 -14.21 -15.51
C ARG A 137 0.21 -13.72 -16.79
N GLU A 138 -0.18 -14.64 -17.67
CA GLU A 138 -0.79 -14.37 -18.98
C GLU A 138 -2.23 -13.89 -18.86
N GLN A 139 -2.91 -14.24 -17.77
CA GLN A 139 -4.31 -13.89 -17.53
C GLN A 139 -4.46 -12.55 -16.80
N ILE A 140 -3.39 -12.02 -16.20
CA ILE A 140 -3.44 -10.73 -15.49
C ILE A 140 -3.87 -9.63 -16.46
N PRO A 141 -4.88 -8.82 -16.10
CA PRO A 141 -5.30 -7.67 -16.90
C PRO A 141 -4.33 -6.48 -16.66
N TRP A 142 -3.12 -6.55 -17.21
CA TRP A 142 -2.02 -5.63 -16.95
C TRP A 142 -2.38 -4.15 -17.19
N ASP A 143 -3.20 -3.87 -18.20
CA ASP A 143 -3.66 -2.51 -18.53
C ASP A 143 -4.76 -1.99 -17.59
N GLU A 144 -5.35 -2.88 -16.79
CA GLU A 144 -6.41 -2.57 -15.84
C GLU A 144 -5.92 -2.63 -14.38
N LEU A 145 -4.61 -2.67 -14.13
CA LEU A 145 -4.07 -2.61 -12.79
C LEU A 145 -4.17 -1.19 -12.22
N ALA A 146 -4.64 -1.09 -10.98
CA ALA A 146 -5.00 0.18 -10.35
C ALA A 146 -3.81 1.12 -10.09
N PHE A 147 -2.68 0.56 -9.70
CA PHE A 147 -1.54 1.35 -9.20
C PHE A 147 -0.21 0.85 -9.75
N PRO A 148 0.72 1.76 -10.12
CA PRO A 148 2.04 1.37 -10.61
C PRO A 148 2.83 0.45 -9.66
N VAL A 149 2.69 0.63 -8.34
CA VAL A 149 3.35 -0.24 -7.36
C VAL A 149 2.86 -1.68 -7.45
N ILE A 150 1.57 -1.90 -7.74
CA ILE A 150 1.00 -3.24 -7.92
C ILE A 150 1.56 -3.88 -9.19
N THR A 151 1.56 -3.14 -10.30
CA THR A 151 2.15 -3.60 -11.57
C THR A 151 3.60 -4.05 -11.36
N HIS A 152 4.42 -3.19 -10.77
CA HIS A 152 5.83 -3.51 -10.54
C HIS A 152 6.07 -4.63 -9.51
N SER A 153 5.22 -4.73 -8.48
CA SER A 153 5.30 -5.87 -7.55
C SER A 153 5.04 -7.20 -8.25
N LEU A 154 4.04 -7.25 -9.12
CA LEU A 154 3.74 -8.45 -9.94
C LEU A 154 4.84 -8.75 -10.95
N GLU A 155 5.35 -7.73 -11.66
CA GLU A 155 6.49 -7.89 -12.58
C GLU A 155 7.70 -8.49 -11.88
N LEU A 156 8.10 -7.92 -10.72
CA LEU A 156 9.21 -8.41 -9.91
C LEU A 156 8.98 -9.83 -9.41
N TYR A 157 7.75 -10.14 -8.98
CA TYR A 157 7.40 -11.48 -8.53
C TYR A 157 7.58 -12.52 -9.64
N PHE A 158 7.05 -12.27 -10.84
CA PHE A 158 7.16 -13.20 -11.95
C PHE A 158 8.56 -13.25 -12.60
N GLU A 159 9.36 -12.19 -12.47
CA GLU A 159 10.72 -12.12 -13.00
C GLU A 159 11.75 -12.78 -12.05
N HIS A 160 11.60 -12.57 -10.74
CA HIS A 160 12.63 -12.90 -9.76
C HIS A 160 12.18 -13.90 -8.69
N GLY A 161 10.89 -14.27 -8.65
CA GLY A 161 10.34 -15.11 -7.58
C GLY A 161 10.37 -14.42 -6.22
N ILE A 162 10.49 -15.22 -5.16
CA ILE A 162 10.38 -14.79 -3.75
C ILE A 162 11.71 -14.91 -2.97
N GLU A 163 12.82 -15.20 -3.65
CA GLU A 163 14.09 -15.53 -2.99
C GLU A 163 14.81 -14.33 -2.40
N ARG A 164 14.37 -13.10 -2.70
CA ARG A 164 14.96 -11.87 -2.19
C ARG A 164 13.91 -10.83 -1.84
N VAL A 165 14.25 -9.95 -0.91
CA VAL A 165 13.46 -8.77 -0.61
C VAL A 165 13.83 -7.64 -1.57
N HIS A 166 12.83 -7.05 -2.22
CA HIS A 166 13.02 -5.92 -3.14
C HIS A 166 12.96 -4.59 -2.40
N HIS A 167 13.82 -3.65 -2.81
CA HIS A 167 13.79 -2.29 -2.28
C HIS A 167 13.82 -1.29 -3.44
N ALA A 168 12.78 -0.46 -3.54
CA ALA A 168 12.67 0.53 -4.61
C ALA A 168 11.89 1.77 -4.16
N TRP A 169 11.97 2.82 -4.97
CA TRP A 169 11.16 4.00 -4.79
C TRP A 169 10.62 4.51 -6.12
N PHE A 170 9.52 5.25 -6.05
CA PHE A 170 8.86 5.82 -7.22
C PHE A 170 8.99 7.33 -7.23
N SER A 171 9.39 7.89 -8.37
CA SER A 171 9.26 9.32 -8.65
C SER A 171 8.07 9.58 -9.57
N ARG A 172 7.54 10.80 -9.51
CA ARG A 172 6.49 11.26 -10.41
C ARG A 172 6.99 12.46 -11.20
N ALA A 173 6.97 12.35 -12.52
CA ALA A 173 7.35 13.43 -13.43
C ALA A 173 6.25 14.49 -13.57
N ALA A 174 6.57 15.63 -14.19
CA ALA A 174 5.61 16.73 -14.41
C ALA A 174 4.42 16.33 -15.29
N ASP A 175 4.61 15.41 -16.23
CA ASP A 175 3.58 14.80 -17.08
C ASP A 175 2.72 13.75 -16.35
N ARG A 176 2.94 13.58 -15.04
CA ARG A 176 2.33 12.59 -14.15
C ARG A 176 2.74 11.14 -14.40
N SER A 177 3.67 10.87 -15.29
CA SER A 177 4.25 9.53 -15.42
C SER A 177 5.00 9.14 -14.14
N VAL A 178 4.97 7.84 -13.83
CA VAL A 178 5.61 7.28 -12.63
C VAL A 178 6.79 6.43 -13.08
N LYS A 179 7.94 6.62 -12.44
CA LYS A 179 9.17 5.89 -12.74
C LYS A 179 9.66 5.17 -11.49
N LEU A 180 9.93 3.88 -11.64
CA LEU A 180 10.57 3.04 -10.63
C LEU A 180 12.08 3.28 -10.60
N HIS A 181 12.65 3.37 -9.41
CA HIS A 181 14.08 3.41 -9.13
C HIS A 181 14.42 2.27 -8.15
N ARG A 182 15.15 1.28 -8.61
CA ARG A 182 15.64 0.17 -7.76
C ARG A 182 16.80 0.68 -6.90
N ILE A 183 16.94 0.15 -5.70
CA ILE A 183 18.02 0.49 -4.74
C ILE A 183 18.97 -0.69 -4.59
N ASP A 184 18.55 -1.90 -4.91
CA ASP A 184 19.26 -3.18 -4.90
C ASP A 184 19.74 -3.61 -6.29
#